data_b5b7cbb16732703932cc542240b2ac1a
#
_entry.id   b5b7cbb16732703932cc542240b2ac1a
#
_cell.length_a   1.000
_cell.length_b   1.000
_cell.length_c   1.000
_cell.angle_alpha   90.00
_cell.angle_beta   90.00
_cell.angle_gamma   90.00
#
_symmetry.space_group_name_H-M   'P 1'
#
loop_
_entity.id
_entity.type
_entity.pdbx_description
1 polymer ?
#
loop_
_entity_poly.entity_id
_entity_poly.type
_entity_poly.pdbx_seq_one_letter_code
_entity_poly.pdbx_strand_id
1 'polypeptide(L)'
;CNASVTEGVPRFMKGQGKGWVNAEYSMLPRATHTRSDREAARGKQGGRTLEIQRLIARSLRAALDLKLLGENTIVVDCDVIQADGGTRTASITGACVALVDALTWMRSKGIIKTNPMKHMIAAISVGIYKGNAIADLEYTEDSEAETDMNVVMTDTGKMIEVQVSVNCSTSKKQHLTKN
;
A
#
# COMPACT_ATOMS: atom_id res chain seq x y z
N CYS A 1 8.73 -2.63 7.01
CA CYS A 1 7.88 -1.49 7.40
C CYS A 1 8.18 -1.10 8.85
N ASN A 2 8.23 0.19 9.14
CA ASN A 2 8.32 0.72 10.48
C ASN A 2 7.41 1.95 10.62
N ALA A 3 7.14 2.39 11.87
CA ALA A 3 6.23 3.49 12.12
C ALA A 3 6.85 4.51 13.07
N SER A 4 6.71 5.79 12.73
CA SER A 4 7.12 6.93 13.55
C SER A 4 5.89 7.66 14.06
N VAL A 5 5.88 7.99 15.36
CA VAL A 5 4.78 8.72 16.00
C VAL A 5 5.26 10.13 16.34
N THR A 6 4.50 11.13 15.93
CA THR A 6 4.75 12.55 16.23
C THR A 6 3.50 13.21 16.78
N GLU A 7 3.67 14.11 17.76
CA GLU A 7 2.60 14.96 18.25
C GLU A 7 2.23 16.02 17.21
N GLY A 8 0.93 16.27 17.08
CA GLY A 8 0.38 17.23 16.12
C GLY A 8 -0.04 16.57 14.81
N VAL A 9 -0.73 17.34 14.00
CA VAL A 9 -1.28 16.93 12.70
C VAL A 9 -0.95 17.96 11.62
N PRO A 10 -1.00 17.58 10.32
CA PRO A 10 -0.84 18.54 9.22
C PRO A 10 -1.78 19.73 9.34
N ARG A 11 -1.40 20.89 8.77
CA ARG A 11 -2.15 22.15 8.89
C ARG A 11 -3.63 22.02 8.54
N PHE A 12 -3.97 21.23 7.52
CA PHE A 12 -5.33 21.01 7.07
C PHE A 12 -6.19 20.17 8.04
N MET A 13 -5.57 19.52 9.02
CA MET A 13 -6.24 18.69 10.05
C MET A 13 -6.32 19.35 11.42
N LYS A 14 -5.60 20.47 11.63
CA LYS A 14 -5.54 21.15 12.93
C LYS A 14 -6.92 21.59 13.42
N GLY A 15 -7.19 21.36 14.69
CA GLY A 15 -8.45 21.74 15.34
C GLY A 15 -9.64 20.83 15.01
N GLN A 16 -9.43 19.74 14.27
CA GLN A 16 -10.49 18.77 13.98
C GLN A 16 -10.63 17.68 15.05
N GLY A 17 -9.71 17.63 16.02
CA GLY A 17 -9.69 16.60 17.05
C GLY A 17 -9.48 15.19 16.50
N LYS A 18 -8.81 15.07 15.35
CA LYS A 18 -8.52 13.80 14.66
C LYS A 18 -7.04 13.70 14.38
N GLY A 19 -6.52 12.49 14.50
CA GLY A 19 -5.18 12.18 14.09
C GLY A 19 -5.03 11.96 12.58
N TRP A 20 -3.80 11.72 12.16
CA TRP A 20 -3.47 11.48 10.78
C TRP A 20 -2.52 10.30 10.62
N VAL A 21 -2.67 9.54 9.55
CA VAL A 21 -1.75 8.47 9.16
C VAL A 21 -1.30 8.72 7.74
N ASN A 22 0.00 8.75 7.56
CA ASN A 22 0.66 8.86 6.27
C ASN A 22 1.56 7.64 6.04
N ALA A 23 1.97 7.43 4.79
CA ALA A 23 2.92 6.39 4.44
C ALA A 23 3.92 6.91 3.42
N GLU A 24 5.14 6.43 3.54
CA GLU A 24 6.20 6.58 2.55
C GLU A 24 6.55 5.21 1.99
N TYR A 25 6.96 5.17 0.73
CA TYR A 25 7.33 3.94 0.04
C TYR A 25 8.60 4.16 -0.75
N SER A 26 9.50 3.22 -0.66
CA SER A 26 10.75 3.23 -1.40
C SER A 26 11.19 1.82 -1.75
N MET A 27 12.00 1.69 -2.79
CA MET A 27 12.71 0.46 -3.11
C MET A 27 14.21 0.69 -2.97
N LEU A 28 14.91 -0.25 -2.32
CA LEU A 28 16.36 -0.21 -2.29
C LEU A 28 16.92 -0.36 -3.72
N PRO A 29 18.06 0.25 -4.04
CA PRO A 29 18.65 0.19 -5.40
C PRO A 29 18.83 -1.23 -5.93
N ARG A 30 19.07 -2.21 -5.08
CA ARG A 30 19.23 -3.63 -5.43
C ARG A 30 18.03 -4.49 -5.03
N ALA A 31 16.89 -3.88 -4.80
CA ALA A 31 15.64 -4.63 -4.58
C ALA A 31 15.20 -5.43 -5.84
N THR A 32 15.62 -5.01 -7.02
CA THR A 32 15.36 -5.67 -8.32
C THR A 32 16.61 -6.32 -8.90
N HIS A 33 16.45 -7.15 -9.92
CA HIS A 33 17.55 -7.85 -10.61
C HIS A 33 18.62 -6.89 -11.16
N THR A 34 18.20 -5.73 -11.65
CA THR A 34 19.09 -4.65 -12.09
C THR A 34 19.10 -3.54 -11.04
N ARG A 35 20.26 -2.90 -10.84
CA ARG A 35 20.34 -1.76 -9.92
C ARG A 35 19.58 -0.58 -10.49
N SER A 36 18.65 -0.02 -9.71
CA SER A 36 17.96 1.24 -9.99
C SER A 36 18.60 2.39 -9.21
N ASP A 37 18.45 3.62 -9.71
CA ASP A 37 18.90 4.81 -9.00
C ASP A 37 17.94 5.15 -7.85
N ARG A 38 18.49 5.76 -6.79
CA ARG A 38 17.66 6.32 -5.72
C ARG A 38 16.87 7.53 -6.23
N GLU A 39 15.56 7.54 -6.01
CA GLU A 39 14.70 8.68 -6.39
C GLU A 39 15.12 9.97 -5.67
N ALA A 40 15.56 9.88 -4.41
CA ALA A 40 16.08 11.02 -3.67
C ALA A 40 17.28 11.71 -4.37
N ALA A 41 18.14 10.94 -5.06
CA ALA A 41 19.27 11.49 -5.82
C ALA A 41 18.80 12.27 -7.07
N ARG A 42 17.59 11.99 -7.57
CA ARG A 42 16.98 12.72 -8.70
C ARG A 42 16.20 13.97 -8.26
N GLY A 43 16.14 14.25 -6.95
CA GLY A 43 15.46 15.42 -6.38
C GLY A 43 13.94 15.37 -6.36
N LYS A 44 13.31 14.28 -6.87
CA LYS A 44 11.86 14.08 -6.83
C LYS A 44 11.49 12.60 -6.86
N GLN A 45 10.36 12.30 -6.21
CA GLN A 45 9.75 10.97 -6.28
C GLN A 45 9.00 10.78 -7.62
N GLY A 46 9.00 9.55 -8.12
CA GLY A 46 8.24 9.17 -9.30
C GLY A 46 6.73 9.11 -9.04
N GLY A 47 5.93 9.22 -10.11
CA GLY A 47 4.47 9.14 -10.01
C GLY A 47 3.98 7.82 -9.41
N ARG A 48 4.63 6.69 -9.76
CA ARG A 48 4.33 5.37 -9.18
C ARG A 48 4.56 5.35 -7.67
N THR A 49 5.68 5.87 -7.18
CA THR A 49 5.99 5.94 -5.75
C THR A 49 4.94 6.75 -5.00
N LEU A 50 4.57 7.92 -5.50
CA LEU A 50 3.53 8.76 -4.91
C LEU A 50 2.15 8.09 -4.91
N GLU A 51 1.82 7.36 -5.96
CA GLU A 51 0.57 6.59 -6.05
C GLU A 51 0.52 5.50 -4.98
N ILE A 52 1.59 4.71 -4.84
CA ILE A 52 1.69 3.63 -3.84
C ILE A 52 1.62 4.19 -2.42
N GLN A 53 2.31 5.28 -2.11
CA GLN A 53 2.23 5.96 -0.82
C GLN A 53 0.79 6.34 -0.46
N ARG A 54 0.06 6.91 -1.43
CA ARG A 54 -1.35 7.29 -1.24
C ARG A 54 -2.25 6.07 -1.01
N LEU A 55 -2.01 5.00 -1.73
CA LEU A 55 -2.75 3.74 -1.58
C LEU A 55 -2.56 3.16 -0.19
N ILE A 56 -1.32 3.02 0.28
CA ILE A 56 -1.00 2.51 1.62
C ILE A 56 -1.67 3.39 2.69
N ALA A 57 -1.42 4.69 2.66
CA ALA A 57 -1.95 5.63 3.66
C ALA A 57 -3.47 5.63 3.71
N ARG A 58 -4.15 5.56 2.55
CA ARG A 58 -5.62 5.51 2.46
C ARG A 58 -6.17 4.22 3.04
N SER A 59 -5.54 3.10 2.74
CA SER A 59 -5.93 1.79 3.28
C SER A 59 -5.79 1.75 4.81
N LEU A 60 -4.67 2.24 5.36
CA LEU A 60 -4.47 2.33 6.80
C LEU A 60 -5.50 3.24 7.49
N ARG A 61 -5.81 4.40 6.91
CA ARG A 61 -6.81 5.31 7.48
C ARG A 61 -8.22 4.72 7.49
N ALA A 62 -8.58 3.90 6.50
CA ALA A 62 -9.87 3.20 6.48
C ALA A 62 -10.01 2.20 7.63
N ALA A 63 -8.90 1.62 8.09
CA ALA A 63 -8.84 0.66 9.18
C ALA A 63 -8.97 1.29 10.58
N LEU A 64 -8.91 2.63 10.70
CA LEU A 64 -8.82 3.35 11.98
C LEU A 64 -10.04 4.22 12.28
N ASP A 65 -10.26 4.44 13.57
CA ASP A 65 -10.98 5.63 14.05
C ASP A 65 -9.99 6.75 14.38
N LEU A 66 -9.84 7.67 13.45
CA LEU A 66 -8.88 8.77 13.57
C LEU A 66 -9.21 9.73 14.73
N LYS A 67 -10.45 9.74 15.26
CA LYS A 67 -10.80 10.55 16.43
C LYS A 67 -10.12 10.00 17.69
N LEU A 68 -10.03 8.67 17.81
CA LEU A 68 -9.41 8.02 18.97
C LEU A 68 -7.88 8.16 18.97
N LEU A 69 -7.29 8.50 17.82
CA LEU A 69 -5.86 8.79 17.69
C LEU A 69 -5.48 10.16 18.31
N GLY A 70 -6.47 11.06 18.49
CA GLY A 70 -6.23 12.46 18.86
C GLY A 70 -5.40 13.18 17.81
N GLU A 71 -4.95 14.40 18.08
CA GLU A 71 -4.10 15.16 17.14
C GLU A 71 -2.65 14.67 17.14
N ASN A 72 -2.45 13.38 16.83
CA ASN A 72 -1.16 12.74 16.60
C ASN A 72 -1.04 12.29 15.15
N THR A 73 0.18 12.28 14.63
CA THR A 73 0.49 11.75 13.31
C THR A 73 1.32 10.48 13.43
N ILE A 74 0.96 9.46 12.66
CA ILE A 74 1.77 8.26 12.44
C ILE A 74 2.23 8.28 10.99
N VAL A 75 3.52 8.18 10.75
CA VAL A 75 4.12 7.97 9.44
C VAL A 75 4.65 6.55 9.39
N VAL A 76 4.24 5.79 8.38
CA VAL A 76 4.73 4.43 8.16
C VAL A 76 5.65 4.43 6.95
N ASP A 77 6.88 4.01 7.17
CA ASP A 77 7.91 3.87 6.15
C ASP A 77 7.94 2.42 5.65
N CYS A 78 7.79 2.24 4.34
CA CYS A 78 7.80 0.95 3.68
C CYS A 78 8.98 0.87 2.70
N ASP A 79 10.03 0.14 3.09
CA ASP A 79 11.23 -0.06 2.28
C ASP A 79 11.29 -1.47 1.74
N VAL A 80 11.23 -1.61 0.41
CA VAL A 80 11.35 -2.89 -0.27
C VAL A 80 12.83 -3.26 -0.36
N ILE A 81 13.20 -4.33 0.35
CA ILE A 81 14.58 -4.87 0.38
C ILE A 81 14.81 -5.77 -0.82
N GLN A 82 13.85 -6.63 -1.12
CA GLN A 82 13.83 -7.51 -2.29
C GLN A 82 12.44 -7.47 -2.90
N ALA A 83 12.37 -7.10 -4.18
CA ALA A 83 11.13 -7.03 -4.93
C ALA A 83 10.86 -8.30 -5.70
N ASP A 84 9.58 -8.63 -5.79
CA ASP A 84 8.97 -9.58 -6.69
C ASP A 84 7.63 -8.98 -7.15
N GLY A 85 6.63 -9.75 -7.55
CA GLY A 85 5.25 -9.28 -7.71
C GLY A 85 4.66 -8.77 -6.39
N GLY A 86 3.66 -7.88 -6.46
CA GLY A 86 2.88 -7.47 -5.28
C GLY A 86 3.60 -6.61 -4.23
N THR A 87 4.65 -5.83 -4.56
CA THR A 87 5.37 -5.00 -3.58
C THR A 87 4.45 -4.01 -2.87
N ARG A 88 3.44 -3.45 -3.55
CA ARG A 88 2.47 -2.53 -2.96
C ARG A 88 1.52 -3.21 -1.97
N THR A 89 1.09 -4.43 -2.27
CA THR A 89 0.20 -5.21 -1.39
C THR A 89 0.94 -5.72 -0.16
N ALA A 90 2.18 -6.19 -0.33
CA ALA A 90 3.06 -6.54 0.78
C ALA A 90 3.32 -5.34 1.70
N SER A 91 3.53 -4.14 1.12
CA SER A 91 3.70 -2.91 1.88
C SER A 91 2.46 -2.55 2.70
N ILE A 92 1.24 -2.71 2.15
CA ILE A 92 0.00 -2.44 2.90
C ILE A 92 -0.12 -3.40 4.09
N THR A 93 0.13 -4.69 3.87
CA THR A 93 0.06 -5.70 4.93
C THR A 93 1.12 -5.46 6.01
N GLY A 94 2.38 -5.21 5.61
CA GLY A 94 3.45 -4.89 6.54
C GLY A 94 3.24 -3.56 7.28
N ALA A 95 2.68 -2.56 6.60
CA ALA A 95 2.33 -1.28 7.21
C ALA A 95 1.22 -1.42 8.25
N CYS A 96 0.26 -2.32 8.04
CA CYS A 96 -0.76 -2.63 9.05
C CYS A 96 -0.12 -3.20 10.33
N VAL A 97 0.86 -4.09 10.22
CA VAL A 97 1.59 -4.64 11.38
C VAL A 97 2.34 -3.52 12.12
N ALA A 98 3.12 -2.71 11.39
CA ALA A 98 3.85 -1.59 11.99
C ALA A 98 2.92 -0.57 12.67
N LEU A 99 1.74 -0.34 12.10
CA LEU A 99 0.72 0.52 12.69
C LEU A 99 0.18 -0.05 14.00
N VAL A 100 -0.10 -1.36 14.08
CA VAL A 100 -0.54 -2.03 15.33
C VAL A 100 0.50 -1.89 16.43
N ASP A 101 1.78 -2.07 16.09
CA ASP A 101 2.88 -1.90 17.04
C ASP A 101 2.97 -0.47 17.55
N ALA A 102 2.84 0.53 16.66
CA ALA A 102 2.82 1.95 17.03
C ALA A 102 1.65 2.28 17.96
N LEU A 103 0.45 1.80 17.67
CA LEU A 103 -0.74 2.01 18.50
C LEU A 103 -0.60 1.34 19.88
N THR A 104 0.00 0.16 19.92
CA THR A 104 0.29 -0.55 21.16
C THR A 104 1.28 0.25 22.02
N TRP A 105 2.36 0.75 21.40
CA TRP A 105 3.32 1.63 22.06
C TRP A 105 2.67 2.93 22.56
N MET A 106 1.85 3.61 21.73
CA MET A 106 1.15 4.84 22.13
C MET A 106 0.26 4.61 23.37
N ARG A 107 -0.44 3.47 23.43
CA ARG A 107 -1.24 3.09 24.59
C ARG A 107 -0.38 2.86 25.83
N SER A 108 0.75 2.17 25.70
CA SER A 108 1.68 1.91 26.80
C SER A 108 2.27 3.19 27.39
N LYS A 109 2.41 4.24 26.57
CA LYS A 109 2.88 5.57 26.98
C LYS A 109 1.76 6.51 27.43
N GLY A 110 0.49 6.07 27.39
CA GLY A 110 -0.67 6.89 27.77
C GLY A 110 -0.98 8.02 26.79
N ILE A 111 -0.39 8.02 25.58
CA ILE A 111 -0.64 9.02 24.52
C ILE A 111 -2.08 8.89 24.01
N ILE A 112 -2.58 7.66 23.87
CA ILE A 112 -3.95 7.35 23.54
C ILE A 112 -4.56 6.42 24.61
N LYS A 113 -5.86 6.57 24.88
CA LYS A 113 -6.56 5.80 25.93
C LYS A 113 -7.11 4.47 25.41
N THR A 114 -7.64 4.48 24.21
CA THR A 114 -8.32 3.33 23.59
C THR A 114 -7.62 2.95 22.29
N ASN A 115 -7.80 1.71 21.83
CA ASN A 115 -7.26 1.27 20.56
C ASN A 115 -8.07 1.88 19.41
N PRO A 116 -7.45 2.69 18.52
CA PRO A 116 -8.13 3.25 17.36
C PRO A 116 -8.41 2.23 16.25
N MET A 117 -7.81 1.05 16.29
CA MET A 117 -7.95 0.02 15.24
C MET A 117 -9.38 -0.52 15.20
N LYS A 118 -10.06 -0.38 14.08
CA LYS A 118 -11.39 -0.97 13.80
C LYS A 118 -11.29 -2.35 13.20
N HIS A 119 -10.33 -2.51 12.27
CA HIS A 119 -10.13 -3.71 11.49
C HIS A 119 -8.63 -3.92 11.23
N MET A 120 -8.19 -5.16 11.26
CA MET A 120 -6.94 -5.53 10.61
C MET A 120 -7.15 -5.52 9.10
N ILE A 121 -6.12 -5.12 8.36
CA ILE A 121 -6.17 -5.13 6.89
C ILE A 121 -5.00 -5.92 6.32
N ALA A 122 -5.27 -6.58 5.22
CA ALA A 122 -4.27 -7.22 4.39
C ALA A 122 -4.55 -6.92 2.92
N ALA A 123 -3.54 -7.02 2.10
CA ALA A 123 -3.65 -6.84 0.66
C ALA A 123 -2.92 -7.95 -0.08
N ILE A 124 -3.46 -8.30 -1.26
CA ILE A 124 -2.90 -9.32 -2.15
C ILE A 124 -3.04 -8.88 -3.60
N SER A 125 -2.09 -9.26 -4.44
CA SER A 125 -2.21 -9.16 -5.89
C SER A 125 -2.91 -10.40 -6.44
N VAL A 126 -3.85 -10.21 -7.35
CA VAL A 126 -4.57 -11.29 -8.04
C VAL A 126 -4.67 -10.94 -9.52
N GLY A 127 -4.80 -11.93 -10.37
CA GLY A 127 -4.90 -11.66 -11.82
C GLY A 127 -5.33 -12.86 -12.63
N ILE A 128 -5.41 -12.64 -13.94
CA ILE A 128 -5.61 -13.69 -14.94
C ILE A 128 -4.30 -13.88 -15.69
N TYR A 129 -3.73 -15.06 -15.59
CA TYR A 129 -2.50 -15.44 -16.26
C TYR A 129 -2.71 -16.73 -17.05
N LYS A 130 -2.51 -16.67 -18.37
CA LYS A 130 -2.75 -17.80 -19.29
C LYS A 130 -4.15 -18.42 -19.11
N GLY A 131 -5.16 -17.55 -18.95
CA GLY A 131 -6.56 -17.94 -18.78
C GLY A 131 -6.93 -18.47 -17.40
N ASN A 132 -6.03 -18.49 -16.43
CA ASN A 132 -6.26 -18.96 -15.06
C ASN A 132 -6.26 -17.81 -14.07
N ALA A 133 -7.18 -17.84 -13.10
CA ALA A 133 -7.17 -16.90 -11.98
C ALA A 133 -6.09 -17.33 -10.99
N ILE A 134 -5.18 -16.40 -10.68
CA ILE A 134 -4.05 -16.60 -9.76
C ILE A 134 -4.12 -15.57 -8.64
N ALA A 135 -3.80 -15.97 -7.44
CA ALA A 135 -3.61 -15.12 -6.27
C ALA A 135 -2.14 -15.12 -5.88
N ASP A 136 -1.65 -13.97 -5.41
CA ASP A 136 -0.26 -13.73 -5.05
C ASP A 136 0.69 -13.88 -6.25
N LEU A 137 0.46 -13.03 -7.26
CA LEU A 137 1.23 -13.04 -8.51
C LEU A 137 2.72 -12.79 -8.25
N GLU A 138 3.58 -13.68 -8.74
CA GLU A 138 5.02 -13.41 -8.84
C GLU A 138 5.30 -12.41 -9.99
N TYR A 139 6.53 -11.87 -10.07
CA TYR A 139 6.87 -10.83 -11.05
C TYR A 139 6.63 -11.26 -12.50
N THR A 140 6.93 -12.50 -12.85
CA THR A 140 6.74 -13.02 -14.22
C THR A 140 5.25 -13.09 -14.55
N GLU A 141 4.43 -13.60 -13.64
CA GLU A 141 2.99 -13.69 -13.79
C GLU A 141 2.34 -12.30 -13.86
N ASP A 142 2.72 -11.38 -12.95
CA ASP A 142 2.23 -10.00 -12.90
C ASP A 142 2.54 -9.24 -14.21
N SER A 143 3.76 -9.40 -14.74
CA SER A 143 4.21 -8.72 -15.96
C SER A 143 3.53 -9.22 -17.24
N GLU A 144 3.13 -10.48 -17.28
CA GLU A 144 2.48 -11.15 -18.40
C GLU A 144 0.97 -11.32 -18.23
N ALA A 145 0.41 -10.96 -17.08
CA ALA A 145 -1.01 -11.10 -16.78
C ALA A 145 -1.88 -10.33 -17.77
N GLU A 146 -2.98 -10.92 -18.19
CA GLU A 146 -4.00 -10.29 -19.03
C GLU A 146 -4.71 -9.15 -18.26
N THR A 147 -4.89 -9.37 -16.98
CA THR A 147 -5.45 -8.41 -16.02
C THR A 147 -4.82 -8.67 -14.66
N ASP A 148 -4.38 -7.62 -13.99
CA ASP A 148 -3.93 -7.66 -12.61
C ASP A 148 -4.79 -6.77 -11.71
N MET A 149 -4.98 -7.17 -10.47
CA MET A 149 -5.69 -6.41 -9.46
C MET A 149 -4.94 -6.43 -8.15
N ASN A 150 -4.97 -5.29 -7.45
CA ASN A 150 -4.57 -5.21 -6.05
C ASN A 150 -5.83 -5.09 -5.19
N VAL A 151 -6.03 -6.03 -4.30
CA VAL A 151 -7.22 -6.11 -3.44
C VAL A 151 -6.81 -5.88 -2.00
N VAL A 152 -7.45 -4.91 -1.33
CA VAL A 152 -7.26 -4.62 0.09
C VAL A 152 -8.53 -4.98 0.83
N MET A 153 -8.41 -5.85 1.83
CA MET A 153 -9.54 -6.37 2.60
C MET A 153 -9.33 -6.22 4.10
N THR A 154 -10.45 -6.17 4.82
CA THR A 154 -10.47 -6.26 6.28
C THR A 154 -10.50 -7.72 6.75
N ASP A 155 -10.19 -7.94 8.03
CA ASP A 155 -10.36 -9.20 8.76
C ASP A 155 -11.80 -9.74 8.75
N THR A 156 -12.79 -8.87 8.47
CA THR A 156 -14.20 -9.25 8.33
C THR A 156 -14.62 -9.58 6.89
N GLY A 157 -13.67 -9.64 5.95
CA GLY A 157 -13.90 -9.94 4.54
C GLY A 157 -14.47 -8.79 3.72
N LYS A 158 -14.51 -7.56 4.25
CA LYS A 158 -14.96 -6.39 3.49
C LYS A 158 -13.82 -5.81 2.66
N MET A 159 -14.12 -5.46 1.41
CA MET A 159 -13.18 -4.77 0.54
C MET A 159 -13.05 -3.30 0.97
N ILE A 160 -11.80 -2.84 1.11
CA ILE A 160 -11.46 -1.43 1.35
C ILE A 160 -11.16 -0.75 0.03
N GLU A 161 -10.37 -1.42 -0.81
CA GLU A 161 -9.95 -0.89 -2.10
C GLU A 161 -9.68 -2.03 -3.09
N VAL A 162 -10.02 -1.79 -4.34
CA VAL A 162 -9.68 -2.65 -5.48
C VAL A 162 -9.11 -1.75 -6.56
N GLN A 163 -7.87 -2.03 -6.96
CA GLN A 163 -7.22 -1.34 -8.05
C GLN A 163 -6.96 -2.34 -9.17
N VAL A 164 -7.48 -2.06 -10.36
CA VAL A 164 -7.40 -2.94 -11.52
C VAL A 164 -6.50 -2.31 -12.56
N SER A 165 -5.58 -3.10 -13.12
CA SER A 165 -4.84 -2.77 -14.32
C SER A 165 -5.18 -3.77 -15.42
N VAL A 166 -5.33 -3.30 -16.65
CA VAL A 166 -5.61 -4.15 -17.82
C VAL A 166 -4.49 -3.94 -18.82
N ASN A 167 -3.74 -4.99 -19.11
CA ASN A 167 -2.73 -4.97 -20.16
C ASN A 167 -3.39 -5.10 -21.54
N CYS A 168 -3.58 -3.97 -22.22
CA CYS A 168 -4.14 -3.92 -23.58
C CYS A 168 -3.20 -4.47 -24.69
N SER A 169 -2.19 -5.26 -24.37
CA SER A 169 -1.21 -5.75 -25.34
C SER A 169 -1.59 -7.01 -26.10
N THR A 170 -2.75 -7.60 -25.89
CA THR A 170 -3.23 -8.79 -26.61
C THR A 170 -4.38 -8.54 -27.61
N SER A 171 -4.35 -7.41 -28.31
CA SER A 171 -5.14 -7.31 -29.54
C SER A 171 -4.40 -8.03 -30.67
N LYS A 172 -4.53 -9.34 -30.79
CA LYS A 172 -4.28 -10.06 -32.03
C LYS A 172 -5.15 -9.42 -33.10
N LYS A 173 -4.54 -8.70 -34.05
CA LYS A 173 -5.18 -8.35 -35.32
C LYS A 173 -5.66 -9.66 -35.96
N GLN A 174 -6.95 -9.98 -35.81
CA GLN A 174 -7.58 -10.94 -36.69
C GLN A 174 -7.61 -10.29 -38.07
N HIS A 175 -6.74 -10.74 -38.94
CA HIS A 175 -6.85 -10.49 -40.36
C HIS A 175 -8.19 -11.12 -40.82
N LEU A 176 -9.19 -10.29 -40.98
CA LEU A 176 -10.34 -10.62 -41.79
C LEU A 176 -9.87 -10.67 -43.24
N THR A 177 -9.47 -11.85 -43.70
CA THR A 177 -9.42 -12.15 -45.14
C THR A 177 -10.85 -12.23 -45.61
N LYS A 178 -11.28 -11.22 -46.37
CA LYS A 178 -12.47 -11.30 -47.19
C LYS A 178 -12.18 -12.30 -48.30
N ASN A 179 -12.98 -13.34 -48.38
CA ASN A 179 -13.34 -14.04 -49.63
C ASN A 179 -14.71 -13.57 -50.06
#